data_ff0713f1d7c7c79e51ffb636c97108b5
#
_entry.id   ff0713f1d7c7c79e51ffb636c97108b5
#
_cell.length_a   1.000
_cell.length_b   1.000
_cell.length_c   1.000
_cell.angle_alpha   90.00
_cell.angle_beta   90.00
_cell.angle_gamma   90.00
#
_symmetry.space_group_name_H-M   'P 1'
#
loop_
_entity.id
_entity.type
_entity.pdbx_description
1 polymer ?
#
loop_
_entity_poly.entity_id
_entity_poly.type
_entity_poly.pdbx_seq_one_letter_code
_entity_poly.pdbx_strand_id
1 'polypeptide(L)'
;MRISQQQIIQLRNLVTLHMFILIYLFKIFNMKTLLFLLSFLCLSNISFSQNDTIAVQDTNTYRFIKLDGGELIGKILSQDAREVLIVTSDNRKIYVPQHTIKEMVIVNTSDFNNKGDFIGEDKFATRYFITTNGLPIKKGEHYVQWNLFGPDFQFGLGDNFGVGIMTSWLGMPIIGTIKKSWELGEKTQFALGGLIGFGSWAAPRFGGALPFATLSFGSRKSNIAFSGGYGAVWSDGFVNGQAITSVAGMTKVSPKISLVFDSFILMPTENQGAIGFLIPGVRWHQSEGQSIQFGFTGVIADGDLIPIPIPMFQWYRSL
;
A
#
# COMPACT_ATOMS: atom_id res chain seq x y z
N MET A 1 -20.31 -25.46 16.77
CA MET A 1 -19.22 -26.35 16.35
C MET A 1 -18.07 -26.13 17.33
N ARG A 2 -17.80 -27.05 18.24
CA ARG A 2 -16.73 -26.91 19.24
C ARG A 2 -15.41 -27.27 18.55
N ILE A 3 -14.53 -26.33 18.42
CA ILE A 3 -13.15 -26.56 17.98
C ILE A 3 -12.50 -27.46 19.04
N SER A 4 -11.96 -28.60 18.63
CA SER A 4 -11.40 -29.57 19.59
C SER A 4 -10.09 -28.98 20.18
N GLN A 5 -9.82 -29.32 21.44
CA GLN A 5 -8.57 -28.96 22.12
C GLN A 5 -7.30 -29.35 21.31
N GLN A 6 -7.38 -30.43 20.54
CA GLN A 6 -6.29 -30.86 19.66
C GLN A 6 -6.03 -29.89 18.48
N GLN A 7 -7.08 -29.28 17.96
CA GLN A 7 -6.93 -28.28 16.89
C GLN A 7 -6.31 -26.95 17.40
N ILE A 8 -6.64 -26.60 18.65
CA ILE A 8 -6.05 -25.43 19.32
C ILE A 8 -4.56 -25.69 19.61
N ILE A 9 -4.20 -26.92 20.03
CA ILE A 9 -2.79 -27.29 20.27
C ILE A 9 -2.00 -27.35 18.97
N GLN A 10 -2.58 -27.83 17.88
CA GLN A 10 -1.93 -27.79 16.56
C GLN A 10 -1.75 -26.38 16.03
N LEU A 11 -2.77 -25.51 16.18
CA LEU A 11 -2.60 -24.09 15.83
C LEU A 11 -1.53 -23.44 16.70
N ARG A 12 -1.48 -23.71 18.00
CA ARG A 12 -0.47 -23.16 18.92
C ARG A 12 0.93 -23.62 18.55
N ASN A 13 1.12 -24.91 18.24
CA ASN A 13 2.41 -25.42 17.78
C ASN A 13 2.79 -24.85 16.41
N LEU A 14 1.81 -24.60 15.55
CA LEU A 14 2.00 -24.02 14.23
C LEU A 14 2.44 -22.55 14.32
N VAL A 15 1.97 -21.82 15.33
CA VAL A 15 2.25 -20.40 15.59
C VAL A 15 3.60 -20.23 16.30
N THR A 16 4.02 -21.20 17.15
CA THR A 16 5.30 -21.16 17.86
C THR A 16 6.50 -21.32 16.92
N LEU A 17 6.35 -22.06 15.80
CA LEU A 17 7.40 -22.31 14.82
C LEU A 17 7.86 -21.00 14.13
N HIS A 18 6.98 -20.04 13.96
CA HIS A 18 7.25 -18.83 13.18
C HIS A 18 7.97 -17.71 13.94
N MET A 19 7.73 -17.61 15.26
CA MET A 19 8.50 -16.66 16.08
C MET A 19 9.95 -17.07 16.28
N PHE A 20 10.24 -18.39 16.33
CA PHE A 20 11.61 -18.87 16.47
C PHE A 20 12.49 -18.50 15.28
N ILE A 21 11.97 -18.48 14.06
CA ILE A 21 12.76 -18.09 12.85
C ILE A 21 13.07 -16.61 12.86
N LEU A 22 12.12 -15.74 13.24
CA LEU A 22 12.39 -14.31 13.38
C LEU A 22 13.41 -14.05 14.51
N ILE A 23 13.26 -14.74 15.64
CA ILE A 23 14.22 -14.65 16.76
C ILE A 23 15.57 -15.27 16.35
N TYR A 24 15.57 -16.36 15.57
CA TYR A 24 16.78 -16.98 15.07
C TYR A 24 17.47 -16.14 14.00
N LEU A 25 16.70 -15.54 13.08
CA LEU A 25 17.22 -14.53 12.14
C LEU A 25 17.70 -13.27 12.87
N PHE A 26 17.01 -12.85 13.94
CA PHE A 26 17.45 -11.76 14.81
C PHE A 26 18.69 -12.12 15.64
N LYS A 27 18.88 -13.40 15.99
CA LYS A 27 20.09 -13.90 16.70
C LYS A 27 21.27 -14.13 15.76
N ILE A 28 21.03 -14.54 14.51
CA ILE A 28 22.09 -14.73 13.49
C ILE A 28 22.57 -13.36 12.96
N PHE A 29 21.69 -12.39 12.84
CA PHE A 29 22.08 -11.01 12.58
C PHE A 29 22.45 -10.31 13.88
N ASN A 30 23.76 -10.37 14.21
CA ASN A 30 24.33 -9.58 15.29
C ASN A 30 23.83 -8.12 15.11
N MET A 31 23.39 -7.47 16.19
CA MET A 31 22.82 -6.11 16.17
C MET A 31 23.72 -5.10 15.43
N LYS A 32 25.03 -5.37 15.40
CA LYS A 32 26.03 -4.63 14.60
C LYS A 32 25.85 -4.81 13.09
N THR A 33 25.44 -5.99 12.63
CA THR A 33 25.24 -6.30 11.19
C THR A 33 23.93 -5.72 10.70
N LEU A 34 22.89 -5.69 11.55
CA LEU A 34 21.61 -5.03 11.24
C LEU A 34 21.80 -3.51 11.17
N LEU A 35 22.55 -2.92 12.11
CA LEU A 35 22.92 -1.49 12.07
C LEU A 35 23.79 -1.16 10.85
N PHE A 36 24.68 -2.05 10.45
CA PHE A 36 25.53 -1.89 9.27
C PHE A 36 24.68 -1.97 7.96
N LEU A 37 23.74 -2.91 7.88
CA LEU A 37 22.79 -3.00 6.77
C LEU A 37 21.82 -1.79 6.72
N LEU A 38 21.34 -1.32 7.86
CA LEU A 38 20.53 -0.09 7.93
C LEU A 38 21.34 1.14 7.53
N SER A 39 22.62 1.25 7.97
CA SER A 39 23.51 2.35 7.57
C SER A 39 23.87 2.29 6.09
N PHE A 40 24.01 1.11 5.51
CA PHE A 40 24.25 0.93 4.08
C PHE A 40 23.01 1.29 3.23
N LEU A 41 21.80 0.99 3.72
CA LEU A 41 20.55 1.45 3.10
C LEU A 41 20.40 2.98 3.15
N CYS A 42 20.87 3.63 4.21
CA CYS A 42 20.83 5.10 4.33
C CYS A 42 21.88 5.79 3.46
N LEU A 43 23.02 5.15 3.17
CA LEU A 43 24.09 5.70 2.36
C LEU A 43 23.84 5.65 0.84
N SER A 44 22.89 4.82 0.38
CA SER A 44 22.57 4.69 -1.05
C SER A 44 21.78 5.87 -1.64
N ASN A 45 21.40 6.88 -0.83
CA ASN A 45 20.66 8.04 -1.29
C ASN A 45 21.50 9.33 -1.44
N ILE A 46 22.84 9.23 -1.37
CA ILE A 46 23.70 10.40 -1.64
C ILE A 46 23.93 10.50 -3.15
N SER A 47 22.97 11.09 -3.86
CA SER A 47 23.17 11.52 -5.23
C SER A 47 23.93 12.83 -5.21
N PHE A 48 25.16 12.84 -5.70
CA PHE A 48 25.92 14.05 -5.94
C PHE A 48 25.24 14.82 -7.10
N SER A 49 24.69 15.98 -6.79
CA SER A 49 24.25 16.95 -7.78
C SER A 49 25.48 17.67 -8.32
N GLN A 50 25.82 17.44 -9.58
CA GLN A 50 26.71 18.35 -10.30
C GLN A 50 25.90 19.54 -10.82
N ASN A 51 26.25 20.72 -10.36
CA ASN A 51 25.73 21.98 -10.86
C ASN A 51 26.49 22.35 -12.15
N ASP A 52 25.88 22.10 -13.28
CA ASP A 52 26.25 22.78 -14.51
C ASP A 52 25.20 23.88 -14.81
N THR A 53 25.64 25.11 -14.72
CA THR A 53 24.84 26.31 -14.98
C THR A 53 24.69 26.49 -16.47
N ILE A 54 23.55 26.13 -17.04
CA ILE A 54 23.18 26.46 -18.41
C ILE A 54 21.85 27.21 -18.42
N ALA A 55 21.76 28.23 -19.28
CA ALA A 55 20.65 29.17 -19.43
C ALA A 55 19.27 28.48 -19.44
N VAL A 56 18.41 28.96 -18.56
CA VAL A 56 17.04 28.45 -18.37
C VAL A 56 16.16 28.87 -19.53
N GLN A 57 16.07 28.03 -20.55
CA GLN A 57 14.82 27.91 -21.30
C GLN A 57 13.88 27.07 -20.40
N ASP A 58 12.61 27.47 -20.34
CA ASP A 58 11.60 26.74 -19.58
C ASP A 58 11.58 25.26 -20.05
N THR A 59 12.26 24.40 -19.31
CA THR A 59 12.54 23.01 -19.69
C THR A 59 11.62 22.01 -19.02
N ASN A 60 10.42 22.48 -18.61
CA ASN A 60 9.43 21.60 -18.01
C ASN A 60 9.08 20.46 -18.94
N THR A 61 9.05 19.25 -18.40
CA THR A 61 8.51 18.10 -19.08
C THR A 61 7.04 17.96 -18.70
N TYR A 62 6.19 17.72 -19.68
CA TYR A 62 4.75 17.62 -19.50
C TYR A 62 4.29 16.20 -19.82
N ARG A 63 3.31 15.71 -19.06
CA ARG A 63 2.50 14.55 -19.37
C ARG A 63 1.20 15.07 -19.96
N PHE A 64 0.93 14.73 -21.21
CA PHE A 64 -0.29 15.04 -21.94
C PHE A 64 -1.23 13.85 -21.84
N ILE A 65 -2.35 14.03 -21.18
CA ILE A 65 -3.41 13.02 -21.09
C ILE A 65 -4.44 13.36 -22.17
N LYS A 66 -4.65 12.46 -23.11
CA LYS A 66 -5.62 12.64 -24.20
C LYS A 66 -7.02 12.19 -23.80
N LEU A 67 -8.02 12.68 -24.53
CA LEU A 67 -9.42 12.30 -24.31
C LEU A 67 -9.70 10.81 -24.55
N ASP A 68 -8.90 10.16 -25.41
CA ASP A 68 -8.96 8.71 -25.68
C ASP A 68 -8.25 7.86 -24.61
N GLY A 69 -7.69 8.49 -23.56
CA GLY A 69 -6.92 7.86 -22.51
C GLY A 69 -5.45 7.60 -22.89
N GLY A 70 -5.02 7.94 -24.10
CA GLY A 70 -3.62 7.87 -24.50
C GLY A 70 -2.77 8.93 -23.79
N GLU A 71 -1.51 8.60 -23.50
CA GLU A 71 -0.58 9.49 -22.84
C GLU A 71 0.65 9.74 -23.69
N LEU A 72 1.13 10.97 -23.64
CA LEU A 72 2.40 11.38 -24.25
C LEU A 72 3.20 12.18 -23.22
N ILE A 73 4.50 12.00 -23.21
CA ILE A 73 5.41 12.74 -22.34
C ILE A 73 6.47 13.41 -23.20
N GLY A 74 6.63 14.70 -22.96
CA GLY A 74 7.61 15.47 -23.72
C GLY A 74 7.68 16.91 -23.27
N LYS A 75 8.62 17.64 -23.86
CA LYS A 75 8.78 19.08 -23.67
C LYS A 75 8.03 19.82 -24.77
N ILE A 76 7.40 20.91 -24.42
CA ILE A 76 6.73 21.79 -25.40
C ILE A 76 7.80 22.56 -26.17
N LEU A 77 7.83 22.41 -27.48
CA LEU A 77 8.65 23.23 -28.38
C LEU A 77 7.89 24.47 -28.88
N SER A 78 6.62 24.27 -29.20
CA SER A 78 5.72 25.37 -29.59
C SER A 78 4.29 24.97 -29.30
N GLN A 79 3.44 25.95 -29.07
CA GLN A 79 2.01 25.77 -28.84
C GLN A 79 1.27 26.93 -29.52
N ASP A 80 0.23 26.57 -30.25
CA ASP A 80 -0.73 27.54 -30.81
C ASP A 80 -2.17 27.14 -30.45
N ALA A 81 -3.15 27.85 -30.98
CA ALA A 81 -4.56 27.59 -30.68
C ALA A 81 -5.09 26.23 -31.24
N ARG A 82 -4.34 25.56 -32.10
CA ARG A 82 -4.76 24.33 -32.79
C ARG A 82 -4.00 23.09 -32.31
N GLU A 83 -2.68 23.26 -32.07
CA GLU A 83 -1.83 22.13 -31.78
C GLU A 83 -0.67 22.49 -30.83
N VAL A 84 -0.14 21.47 -30.20
CA VAL A 84 1.07 21.53 -29.37
C VAL A 84 2.13 20.65 -30.01
N LEU A 85 3.28 21.25 -30.37
CA LEU A 85 4.45 20.50 -30.81
C LEU A 85 5.26 20.12 -29.61
N ILE A 86 5.42 18.82 -29.39
CA ILE A 86 6.21 18.26 -28.30
C ILE A 86 7.42 17.49 -28.82
N VAL A 87 8.47 17.48 -28.01
CA VAL A 87 9.62 16.58 -28.19
C VAL A 87 9.63 15.54 -27.08
N THR A 88 9.60 14.29 -27.46
CA THR A 88 9.66 13.15 -26.53
C THR A 88 11.09 12.85 -26.12
N SER A 89 11.29 12.00 -25.09
CA SER A 89 12.61 11.61 -24.58
C SER A 89 13.50 10.92 -25.63
N ASP A 90 12.90 10.30 -26.64
CA ASP A 90 13.59 9.68 -27.79
C ASP A 90 13.77 10.64 -28.99
N ASN A 91 13.67 11.95 -28.71
CA ASN A 91 13.87 13.04 -29.69
C ASN A 91 12.86 13.05 -30.85
N ARG A 92 11.74 12.35 -30.76
CA ARG A 92 10.68 12.45 -31.76
C ARG A 92 9.86 13.70 -31.54
N LYS A 93 9.57 14.41 -32.65
CA LYS A 93 8.67 15.55 -32.65
C LYS A 93 7.27 15.10 -33.00
N ILE A 94 6.31 15.40 -32.14
CA ILE A 94 4.92 14.97 -32.27
C ILE A 94 4.02 16.20 -32.19
N TYR A 95 3.14 16.36 -33.18
CA TYR A 95 2.07 17.35 -33.15
C TYR A 95 0.85 16.73 -32.49
N VAL A 96 0.38 17.35 -31.40
CA VAL A 96 -0.80 16.91 -30.65
C VAL A 96 -1.89 17.97 -30.84
N PRO A 97 -3.01 17.64 -31.49
CA PRO A 97 -4.11 18.57 -31.62
C PRO A 97 -4.66 18.97 -30.24
N GLN A 98 -4.79 20.28 -30.00
CA GLN A 98 -5.12 20.80 -28.66
C GLN A 98 -6.48 20.29 -28.16
N HIS A 99 -7.45 20.14 -29.07
CA HIS A 99 -8.78 19.61 -28.74
C HIS A 99 -8.77 18.13 -28.29
N THR A 100 -7.70 17.37 -28.53
CA THR A 100 -7.56 15.99 -28.06
C THR A 100 -6.94 15.89 -26.67
N ILE A 101 -6.39 16.99 -26.16
CA ILE A 101 -5.75 17.04 -24.85
C ILE A 101 -6.81 17.25 -23.79
N LYS A 102 -6.95 16.29 -22.87
CA LYS A 102 -7.80 16.39 -21.71
C LYS A 102 -7.15 17.17 -20.58
N GLU A 103 -5.85 16.93 -20.37
CA GLU A 103 -5.07 17.52 -19.27
C GLU A 103 -3.59 17.56 -19.61
N MET A 104 -2.90 18.59 -19.11
CA MET A 104 -1.44 18.72 -19.16
C MET A 104 -0.92 18.84 -17.72
N VAL A 105 -0.02 17.94 -17.33
CA VAL A 105 0.57 17.91 -15.98
C VAL A 105 2.08 18.03 -16.10
N ILE A 106 2.67 18.93 -15.32
CA ILE A 106 4.13 19.02 -15.22
C ILE A 106 4.63 17.77 -14.50
N VAL A 107 5.62 17.12 -15.07
CA VAL A 107 6.29 15.94 -14.48
C VAL A 107 7.70 16.30 -14.04
N ASN A 108 8.07 15.85 -12.85
CA ASN A 108 9.38 16.08 -12.29
C ASN A 108 10.37 15.00 -12.77
N THR A 109 11.65 15.32 -12.75
CA THR A 109 12.72 14.34 -13.02
C THR A 109 12.66 13.13 -12.10
N SER A 110 12.17 13.30 -10.88
CA SER A 110 11.93 12.22 -9.93
C SER A 110 10.87 11.22 -10.38
N ASP A 111 10.04 11.54 -11.35
CA ASP A 111 8.99 10.68 -11.88
C ASP A 111 9.47 9.73 -12.98
N PHE A 112 10.74 9.83 -13.30
CA PHE A 112 11.40 8.94 -14.27
C PHE A 112 12.34 7.96 -13.56
N ASN A 113 12.48 6.78 -14.13
CA ASN A 113 13.51 5.82 -13.69
C ASN A 113 14.87 6.16 -14.33
N ASN A 114 15.91 5.41 -13.95
CA ASN A 114 17.27 5.57 -14.50
C ASN A 114 17.37 5.28 -16.01
N LYS A 115 16.32 4.68 -16.60
CA LYS A 115 16.21 4.40 -18.04
C LYS A 115 15.44 5.49 -18.79
N GLY A 116 14.94 6.50 -18.08
CA GLY A 116 14.14 7.57 -18.67
C GLY A 116 12.65 7.22 -18.85
N ASP A 117 12.17 6.09 -18.33
CA ASP A 117 10.76 5.75 -18.37
C ASP A 117 10.00 6.51 -17.27
N PHE A 118 8.85 7.06 -17.61
CA PHE A 118 7.96 7.69 -16.63
C PHE A 118 7.31 6.64 -15.74
N ILE A 119 7.55 6.72 -14.44
CA ILE A 119 7.00 5.76 -13.47
C ILE A 119 5.60 6.15 -13.01
N GLY A 120 5.36 7.46 -12.80
CA GLY A 120 4.09 7.98 -12.27
C GLY A 120 3.75 7.51 -10.85
N GLU A 121 2.62 7.97 -10.34
CA GLU A 121 2.09 7.54 -9.03
C GLU A 121 1.39 6.17 -9.15
N ASP A 122 1.31 5.46 -8.02
CA ASP A 122 0.41 4.32 -7.88
C ASP A 122 -0.95 4.83 -7.40
N LYS A 123 -2.01 4.61 -8.17
CA LYS A 123 -3.37 5.01 -7.80
C LYS A 123 -3.85 4.34 -6.53
N PHE A 124 -3.40 3.11 -6.27
CA PHE A 124 -3.79 2.31 -5.13
C PHE A 124 -2.74 2.35 -4.01
N ALA A 125 -1.90 3.39 -3.98
CA ALA A 125 -0.82 3.57 -3.01
C ALA A 125 -1.29 3.66 -1.55
N THR A 126 -2.58 3.90 -1.31
CA THR A 126 -3.16 3.99 0.04
C THR A 126 -3.38 2.63 0.71
N ARG A 127 -3.16 1.54 -0.01
CA ARG A 127 -3.35 0.15 0.47
C ARG A 127 -2.15 -0.71 0.13
N TYR A 128 -1.84 -1.61 1.06
CA TYR A 128 -0.90 -2.71 0.85
C TYR A 128 -1.69 -4.00 0.59
N PHE A 129 -1.36 -5.11 1.23
CA PHE A 129 -2.19 -6.33 1.14
C PHE A 129 -3.39 -6.27 2.08
N ILE A 130 -3.15 -5.98 3.35
CA ILE A 130 -4.15 -5.97 4.44
C ILE A 130 -4.18 -4.60 5.08
N THR A 131 -2.98 -4.03 5.36
CA THR A 131 -2.86 -2.76 6.08
C THR A 131 -3.02 -1.56 5.14
N THR A 132 -3.15 -0.38 5.74
CA THR A 132 -3.23 0.91 5.06
C THR A 132 -2.10 1.82 5.52
N ASN A 133 -2.02 3.02 4.98
CA ASN A 133 -1.03 4.03 5.33
C ASN A 133 -1.66 5.39 5.63
N GLY A 134 -0.82 6.38 5.93
CA GLY A 134 -1.22 7.76 6.20
C GLY A 134 -1.61 8.57 4.97
N LEU A 135 -1.37 8.08 3.77
CA LEU A 135 -1.70 8.80 2.54
C LEU A 135 -3.22 9.02 2.44
N PRO A 136 -3.65 10.23 2.04
CA PRO A 136 -5.06 10.53 1.88
C PRO A 136 -5.67 9.80 0.68
N ILE A 137 -6.91 9.35 0.83
CA ILE A 137 -7.78 9.01 -0.29
C ILE A 137 -8.38 10.32 -0.77
N LYS A 138 -8.04 10.75 -1.99
CA LYS A 138 -8.47 12.04 -2.53
C LYS A 138 -9.96 12.02 -2.85
N LYS A 139 -10.59 13.20 -2.91
CA LYS A 139 -12.00 13.33 -3.34
C LYS A 139 -12.17 12.75 -4.74
N GLY A 140 -13.17 11.88 -4.90
CA GLY A 140 -13.44 11.20 -6.17
C GLY A 140 -12.54 9.99 -6.46
N GLU A 141 -11.58 9.69 -5.60
CA GLU A 141 -10.88 8.40 -5.66
C GLU A 141 -11.75 7.32 -5.05
N HIS A 142 -12.39 6.56 -5.89
CA HIS A 142 -13.19 5.40 -5.49
C HIS A 142 -12.60 4.16 -6.15
N TYR A 143 -12.46 3.10 -5.39
CA TYR A 143 -11.97 1.84 -5.94
C TYR A 143 -12.53 0.64 -5.19
N VAL A 144 -12.53 -0.49 -5.85
CA VAL A 144 -12.76 -1.80 -5.25
C VAL A 144 -11.49 -2.64 -5.33
N GLN A 145 -11.20 -3.32 -4.25
CA GLN A 145 -10.17 -4.35 -4.15
C GLN A 145 -10.88 -5.69 -3.99
N TRP A 146 -10.81 -6.51 -5.00
CA TRP A 146 -11.25 -7.90 -4.94
C TRP A 146 -10.11 -8.74 -4.38
N ASN A 147 -10.35 -9.47 -3.34
CA ASN A 147 -9.36 -10.35 -2.74
C ASN A 147 -9.94 -11.76 -2.51
N LEU A 148 -9.08 -12.69 -2.08
CA LEU A 148 -9.48 -14.08 -1.85
C LEU A 148 -10.65 -14.21 -0.87
N PHE A 149 -10.77 -13.30 0.09
CA PHE A 149 -11.80 -13.33 1.12
C PHE A 149 -13.09 -12.62 0.70
N GLY A 150 -13.05 -11.68 -0.22
CA GLY A 150 -14.18 -10.92 -0.71
C GLY A 150 -13.82 -9.49 -1.16
N PRO A 151 -14.84 -8.67 -1.48
CA PRO A 151 -14.64 -7.29 -1.93
C PRO A 151 -14.38 -6.33 -0.76
N ASP A 152 -13.53 -5.32 -1.04
CA ASP A 152 -13.27 -4.16 -0.19
C ASP A 152 -13.46 -2.90 -1.04
N PHE A 153 -14.52 -2.14 -0.78
CA PHE A 153 -14.84 -0.89 -1.45
C PHE A 153 -14.32 0.29 -0.63
N GLN A 154 -13.64 1.22 -1.29
CA GLN A 154 -13.11 2.42 -0.67
C GLN A 154 -13.56 3.66 -1.43
N PHE A 155 -13.95 4.70 -0.68
CA PHE A 155 -14.52 5.93 -1.20
C PHE A 155 -13.82 7.15 -0.58
N GLY A 156 -13.26 8.01 -1.43
CA GLY A 156 -12.72 9.31 -1.04
C GLY A 156 -13.82 10.38 -1.03
N LEU A 157 -14.19 10.88 0.14
CA LEU A 157 -15.29 11.84 0.29
C LEU A 157 -14.83 13.30 0.20
N GLY A 158 -13.55 13.57 0.34
CA GLY A 158 -12.96 14.92 0.39
C GLY A 158 -12.30 15.20 1.72
N ASP A 159 -11.61 16.33 1.84
CA ASP A 159 -10.88 16.74 3.05
C ASP A 159 -9.98 15.64 3.64
N ASN A 160 -9.36 14.84 2.77
CA ASN A 160 -8.53 13.69 3.15
C ASN A 160 -9.28 12.66 4.03
N PHE A 161 -10.59 12.56 3.87
CA PHE A 161 -11.45 11.62 4.58
C PHE A 161 -11.94 10.53 3.63
N GLY A 162 -11.75 9.28 4.03
CA GLY A 162 -12.18 8.09 3.31
C GLY A 162 -13.05 7.19 4.17
N VAL A 163 -13.99 6.54 3.52
CA VAL A 163 -14.82 5.48 4.10
C VAL A 163 -14.76 4.25 3.23
N GLY A 164 -15.05 3.10 3.81
CA GLY A 164 -15.10 1.87 3.04
C GLY A 164 -16.02 0.83 3.65
N ILE A 165 -16.28 -0.19 2.88
CA ILE A 165 -17.02 -1.36 3.31
C ILE A 165 -16.37 -2.60 2.72
N MET A 166 -16.09 -3.58 3.54
CA MET A 166 -15.57 -4.86 3.11
C MET A 166 -16.41 -6.01 3.67
N THR A 167 -16.44 -7.10 2.93
CA THR A 167 -17.14 -8.31 3.33
C THR A 167 -16.50 -9.52 2.68
N SER A 168 -16.86 -10.71 3.13
CA SER A 168 -16.48 -11.94 2.43
C SER A 168 -17.42 -12.25 1.27
N TRP A 169 -17.07 -13.22 0.45
CA TRP A 169 -17.94 -13.74 -0.63
C TRP A 169 -19.27 -14.28 -0.14
N LEU A 170 -19.37 -14.62 1.16
CA LEU A 170 -20.60 -15.06 1.80
C LEU A 170 -21.40 -13.93 2.45
N GLY A 171 -20.93 -12.67 2.35
CA GLY A 171 -21.56 -11.52 2.99
C GLY A 171 -21.41 -11.46 4.50
N MET A 172 -20.40 -12.14 5.07
CA MET A 172 -20.11 -12.18 6.49
C MET A 172 -18.60 -12.31 6.78
N PRO A 173 -18.02 -11.52 7.70
CA PRO A 173 -18.62 -10.35 8.35
C PRO A 173 -18.84 -9.19 7.36
N ILE A 174 -19.61 -8.20 7.76
CA ILE A 174 -19.65 -6.88 7.12
C ILE A 174 -18.81 -5.95 7.98
N ILE A 175 -17.84 -5.28 7.38
CA ILE A 175 -16.89 -4.41 8.09
C ILE A 175 -16.89 -3.03 7.43
N GLY A 176 -17.31 -2.03 8.19
CA GLY A 176 -17.16 -0.62 7.82
C GLY A 176 -15.77 -0.11 8.18
N THR A 177 -15.22 0.77 7.35
CA THR A 177 -13.93 1.40 7.59
C THR A 177 -14.04 2.91 7.47
N ILE A 178 -13.29 3.63 8.31
CA ILE A 178 -13.13 5.07 8.22
C ILE A 178 -11.66 5.42 8.36
N LYS A 179 -11.23 6.46 7.64
CA LYS A 179 -9.86 6.98 7.75
C LYS A 179 -9.83 8.48 7.49
N LYS A 180 -9.20 9.24 8.37
CA LYS A 180 -8.86 10.65 8.18
C LYS A 180 -7.36 10.79 8.15
N SER A 181 -6.84 11.48 7.15
CA SER A 181 -5.40 11.71 6.95
C SER A 181 -5.05 13.18 7.11
N TRP A 182 -3.83 13.44 7.58
CA TRP A 182 -3.23 14.77 7.72
C TRP A 182 -1.83 14.74 7.13
N GLU A 183 -1.50 15.76 6.37
CA GLU A 183 -0.14 16.00 5.86
C GLU A 183 0.64 16.78 6.90
N LEU A 184 1.65 16.16 7.52
CA LEU A 184 2.51 16.78 8.52
C LEU A 184 3.74 17.45 7.87
N GLY A 185 4.02 17.15 6.61
CA GLY A 185 5.11 17.69 5.81
C GLY A 185 5.05 17.12 4.40
N GLU A 186 5.96 17.54 3.53
CA GLU A 186 5.97 17.15 2.10
C GLU A 186 5.97 15.64 1.87
N LYS A 187 6.60 14.89 2.77
CA LYS A 187 6.74 13.43 2.67
C LYS A 187 6.32 12.71 3.94
N THR A 188 5.61 13.37 4.85
CA THR A 188 5.18 12.79 6.12
C THR A 188 3.69 12.95 6.26
N GLN A 189 2.98 11.85 6.41
CA GLN A 189 1.52 11.82 6.57
C GLN A 189 1.16 10.99 7.81
N PHE A 190 0.14 11.47 8.51
CA PHE A 190 -0.45 10.79 9.64
C PHE A 190 -1.91 10.48 9.34
N ALA A 191 -2.43 9.37 9.80
CA ALA A 191 -3.85 9.10 9.73
C ALA A 191 -4.35 8.42 11.01
N LEU A 192 -5.59 8.73 11.34
CA LEU A 192 -6.41 7.98 12.27
C LEU A 192 -7.51 7.26 11.51
N GLY A 193 -7.80 6.05 11.92
CA GLY A 193 -8.84 5.25 11.30
C GLY A 193 -9.45 4.26 12.25
N GLY A 194 -10.44 3.58 11.76
CA GLY A 194 -11.09 2.51 12.50
C GLY A 194 -11.83 1.56 11.57
N LEU A 195 -11.90 0.32 12.02
CA LEU A 195 -12.75 -0.71 11.44
C LEU A 195 -13.80 -1.10 12.48
N ILE A 196 -15.03 -1.33 12.03
CA ILE A 196 -16.09 -1.92 12.86
C ILE A 196 -16.79 -3.00 12.04
N GLY A 197 -16.87 -4.19 12.57
CA GLY A 197 -17.41 -5.36 11.89
C GLY A 197 -18.49 -6.07 12.69
N PHE A 198 -19.39 -6.69 11.93
CA PHE A 198 -20.50 -7.49 12.47
C PHE A 198 -20.59 -8.80 11.70
N GLY A 199 -20.94 -9.89 12.41
CA GLY A 199 -21.04 -11.23 11.83
C GLY A 199 -22.22 -11.44 10.88
N SER A 200 -23.00 -10.38 10.62
CA SER A 200 -24.13 -10.39 9.68
C SER A 200 -25.17 -11.46 10.01
N TRP A 201 -25.79 -12.03 8.97
CA TRP A 201 -26.88 -13.01 9.10
C TRP A 201 -26.50 -14.32 9.76
N ALA A 202 -25.24 -14.74 9.64
CA ALA A 202 -24.78 -16.05 10.14
C ALA A 202 -24.27 -16.02 11.57
N ALA A 203 -23.80 -14.88 12.06
CA ALA A 203 -23.29 -14.71 13.41
C ALA A 203 -23.69 -13.33 13.98
N PRO A 204 -24.98 -13.04 14.20
CA PRO A 204 -25.46 -11.69 14.53
C PRO A 204 -24.95 -11.17 15.87
N ARG A 205 -24.47 -12.04 16.76
CA ARG A 205 -23.87 -11.64 18.06
C ARG A 205 -22.35 -11.46 18.00
N PHE A 206 -21.73 -11.79 16.87
CA PHE A 206 -20.31 -11.59 16.65
C PHE A 206 -20.06 -10.19 16.12
N GLY A 207 -19.04 -9.55 16.65
CA GLY A 207 -18.58 -8.26 16.16
C GLY A 207 -17.14 -7.99 16.52
N GLY A 208 -16.61 -6.90 16.01
CA GLY A 208 -15.26 -6.46 16.31
C GLY A 208 -15.05 -5.00 15.94
N ALA A 209 -14.07 -4.38 16.58
CA ALA A 209 -13.63 -3.02 16.28
C ALA A 209 -12.11 -2.94 16.36
N LEU A 210 -11.50 -2.12 15.51
CA LEU A 210 -10.07 -1.86 15.48
C LEU A 210 -9.83 -0.38 15.18
N PRO A 211 -9.80 0.50 16.20
CA PRO A 211 -9.20 1.82 16.07
C PRO A 211 -7.69 1.69 15.84
N PHE A 212 -7.16 2.52 14.95
CA PHE A 212 -5.73 2.54 14.64
C PHE A 212 -5.22 3.93 14.30
N ALA A 213 -3.92 4.12 14.48
CA ALA A 213 -3.16 5.26 14.00
C ALA A 213 -2.06 4.76 13.06
N THR A 214 -1.71 5.56 12.05
CA THR A 214 -0.63 5.25 11.14
C THR A 214 0.19 6.48 10.79
N LEU A 215 1.50 6.34 10.79
CA LEU A 215 2.46 7.34 10.37
C LEU A 215 3.17 6.82 9.11
N SER A 216 3.22 7.63 8.06
CA SER A 216 3.79 7.24 6.78
C SER A 216 4.81 8.25 6.30
N PHE A 217 5.85 7.74 5.64
CA PHE A 217 6.90 8.53 5.03
C PHE A 217 7.01 8.18 3.56
N GLY A 218 7.05 9.21 2.70
CA GLY A 218 7.17 9.05 1.27
C GLY A 218 6.00 9.65 0.49
N SER A 219 5.72 9.06 -0.67
CA SER A 219 4.72 9.53 -1.63
C SER A 219 3.88 8.37 -2.16
N ARG A 220 2.95 8.65 -3.05
CA ARG A 220 2.19 7.61 -3.77
C ARG A 220 3.05 6.72 -4.68
N LYS A 221 4.29 7.11 -4.94
CA LYS A 221 5.26 6.34 -5.73
C LYS A 221 6.08 5.38 -4.86
N SER A 222 6.50 5.85 -3.69
CA SER A 222 7.28 5.05 -2.75
C SER A 222 7.01 5.53 -1.34
N ASN A 223 6.60 4.64 -0.46
CA ASN A 223 6.30 4.96 0.93
C ASN A 223 6.53 3.77 1.86
N ILE A 224 6.70 4.11 3.13
CA ILE A 224 6.72 3.19 4.24
C ILE A 224 5.75 3.69 5.31
N ALA A 225 5.05 2.79 5.98
CA ALA A 225 4.09 3.10 7.02
C ALA A 225 4.33 2.27 8.27
N PHE A 226 4.12 2.91 9.41
CA PHE A 226 4.13 2.31 10.75
C PHE A 226 2.76 2.53 11.37
N SER A 227 2.11 1.46 11.79
CA SER A 227 0.77 1.57 12.36
C SER A 227 0.69 0.85 13.69
N GLY A 228 -0.21 1.35 14.53
CA GLY A 228 -0.57 0.73 15.78
C GLY A 228 -2.06 0.88 16.04
N GLY A 229 -2.66 -0.14 16.66
CA GLY A 229 -4.08 -0.15 16.97
C GLY A 229 -4.39 -1.16 18.08
N TYR A 230 -5.65 -1.14 18.50
CA TYR A 230 -6.16 -2.11 19.46
C TYR A 230 -7.43 -2.74 18.90
N GLY A 231 -7.34 -4.02 18.53
CA GLY A 231 -8.47 -4.79 18.04
C GLY A 231 -9.21 -5.44 19.19
N ALA A 232 -10.53 -5.33 19.19
CA ALA A 232 -11.39 -6.06 20.09
C ALA A 232 -12.46 -6.82 19.29
N VAL A 233 -12.71 -8.06 19.67
CA VAL A 233 -13.78 -8.90 19.14
C VAL A 233 -14.69 -9.32 20.28
N TRP A 234 -15.98 -9.41 19.99
CA TRP A 234 -16.98 -9.88 20.95
C TRP A 234 -17.90 -10.91 20.33
N SER A 235 -18.33 -11.87 21.14
CA SER A 235 -19.33 -12.90 20.79
C SER A 235 -19.96 -13.45 22.05
N ASP A 236 -21.31 -13.48 22.10
CA ASP A 236 -22.09 -14.10 23.18
C ASP A 236 -21.66 -13.73 24.62
N GLY A 237 -21.32 -12.44 24.82
CA GLY A 237 -20.91 -11.91 26.13
C GLY A 237 -19.40 -12.01 26.42
N PHE A 238 -18.63 -12.64 25.59
CA PHE A 238 -17.17 -12.63 25.68
C PHE A 238 -16.59 -11.47 24.87
N VAL A 239 -15.63 -10.77 25.44
CA VAL A 239 -14.84 -9.73 24.77
C VAL A 239 -13.37 -10.10 24.89
N ASN A 240 -12.68 -10.15 23.76
CA ASN A 240 -11.24 -10.34 23.72
C ASN A 240 -10.60 -9.19 22.91
N GLY A 241 -9.57 -8.59 23.45
CA GLY A 241 -8.87 -7.47 22.83
C GLY A 241 -7.37 -7.71 22.76
N GLN A 242 -6.74 -7.18 21.69
CA GLN A 242 -5.34 -7.37 21.45
C GLN A 242 -4.74 -6.16 20.72
N ALA A 243 -3.56 -5.72 21.14
CA ALA A 243 -2.83 -4.69 20.43
C ALA A 243 -2.26 -5.26 19.13
N ILE A 244 -2.27 -4.44 18.08
CA ILE A 244 -1.78 -4.78 16.75
C ILE A 244 -0.79 -3.69 16.33
N THR A 245 0.36 -4.10 15.81
CA THR A 245 1.33 -3.20 15.20
C THR A 245 1.64 -3.65 13.78
N SER A 246 1.98 -2.72 12.89
CA SER A 246 2.35 -3.06 11.53
C SER A 246 3.48 -2.19 10.99
N VAL A 247 4.25 -2.78 10.08
CA VAL A 247 5.20 -2.09 9.22
C VAL A 247 4.93 -2.56 7.80
N ALA A 248 4.65 -1.61 6.93
CA ALA A 248 4.34 -1.91 5.54
C ALA A 248 4.94 -0.86 4.61
N GLY A 249 5.12 -1.19 3.35
CA GLY A 249 5.69 -0.26 2.39
C GLY A 249 5.47 -0.70 0.96
N MET A 250 5.65 0.24 0.07
CA MET A 250 5.64 -0.02 -1.36
C MET A 250 6.60 0.88 -2.10
N THR A 251 7.08 0.42 -3.24
CA THR A 251 7.83 1.25 -4.19
C THR A 251 7.52 0.85 -5.61
N LYS A 252 7.17 1.82 -6.44
CA LYS A 252 6.95 1.63 -7.86
C LYS A 252 8.30 1.64 -8.58
N VAL A 253 8.72 0.49 -9.07
CA VAL A 253 10.05 0.29 -9.69
C VAL A 253 10.02 0.45 -11.21
N SER A 254 8.85 0.36 -11.82
CA SER A 254 8.65 0.59 -13.23
C SER A 254 7.24 1.14 -13.52
N PRO A 255 6.92 1.61 -14.74
CA PRO A 255 5.57 2.04 -15.09
C PRO A 255 4.49 1.01 -14.76
N LYS A 256 4.84 -0.28 -14.85
CA LYS A 256 3.90 -1.39 -14.67
C LYS A 256 4.06 -2.18 -13.39
N ILE A 257 5.10 -1.94 -12.57
CA ILE A 257 5.42 -2.80 -11.43
C ILE A 257 5.70 -1.96 -10.19
N SER A 258 4.97 -2.27 -9.10
CA SER A 258 5.30 -1.87 -7.73
C SER A 258 5.70 -3.10 -6.92
N LEU A 259 6.73 -2.99 -6.12
CA LEU A 259 7.03 -3.93 -5.05
C LEU A 259 6.21 -3.52 -3.83
N VAL A 260 5.58 -4.47 -3.16
CA VAL A 260 4.73 -4.23 -1.99
C VAL A 260 5.16 -5.19 -0.89
N PHE A 261 5.29 -4.65 0.29
CA PHE A 261 5.56 -5.39 1.50
C PHE A 261 4.53 -5.00 2.55
N ASP A 262 3.91 -5.97 3.18
CA ASP A 262 2.97 -5.77 4.27
C ASP A 262 3.32 -6.70 5.43
N SER A 263 3.28 -6.19 6.65
CA SER A 263 3.43 -7.02 7.84
C SER A 263 2.65 -6.46 9.00
N PHE A 264 2.13 -7.33 9.83
CA PHE A 264 1.50 -6.94 11.09
C PHE A 264 1.71 -8.02 12.15
N ILE A 265 1.72 -7.59 13.39
CA ILE A 265 1.95 -8.43 14.56
C ILE A 265 0.80 -8.20 15.54
N LEU A 266 0.12 -9.27 15.88
CA LEU A 266 -0.77 -9.34 17.02
C LEU A 266 0.10 -9.52 18.28
N MET A 267 0.06 -8.52 19.16
CA MET A 267 0.91 -8.52 20.36
C MET A 267 0.48 -9.64 21.33
N PRO A 268 1.40 -10.21 22.10
CA PRO A 268 1.07 -11.29 23.01
C PRO A 268 0.09 -10.82 24.07
N THR A 269 -0.75 -11.74 24.52
CA THR A 269 -1.64 -11.58 25.67
C THR A 269 -1.31 -12.65 26.71
N GLU A 270 -1.93 -12.60 27.89
CA GLU A 270 -1.72 -13.62 28.94
C GLU A 270 -1.99 -15.06 28.47
N ASN A 271 -2.90 -15.22 27.52
CA ASN A 271 -3.36 -16.52 27.03
C ASN A 271 -2.88 -16.89 25.62
N GLN A 272 -2.22 -15.97 24.93
CA GLN A 272 -1.77 -16.17 23.54
C GLN A 272 -0.41 -15.53 23.32
N GLY A 273 0.50 -16.24 22.69
CA GLY A 273 1.75 -15.70 22.20
C GLY A 273 1.56 -14.67 21.07
N ALA A 274 2.63 -14.03 20.65
CA ALA A 274 2.58 -13.12 19.52
C ALA A 274 2.37 -13.87 18.20
N ILE A 275 1.55 -13.30 17.31
CA ILE A 275 1.35 -13.82 15.95
C ILE A 275 1.76 -12.73 14.96
N GLY A 276 2.72 -13.04 14.10
CA GLY A 276 3.18 -12.15 13.05
C GLY A 276 2.79 -12.65 11.66
N PHE A 277 2.51 -11.69 10.78
CA PHE A 277 2.24 -11.93 9.36
C PHE A 277 3.21 -11.12 8.52
N LEU A 278 3.73 -11.75 7.47
CA LEU A 278 4.69 -11.16 6.56
C LEU A 278 4.26 -11.46 5.12
N ILE A 279 4.02 -10.41 4.33
CA ILE A 279 3.45 -10.54 2.99
C ILE A 279 4.29 -9.75 1.98
N PRO A 280 5.40 -10.30 1.48
CA PRO A 280 6.06 -9.75 0.32
C PRO A 280 5.25 -10.02 -0.95
N GLY A 281 5.27 -9.08 -1.89
CA GLY A 281 4.59 -9.26 -3.15
C GLY A 281 4.85 -8.18 -4.19
N VAL A 282 4.16 -8.32 -5.30
CA VAL A 282 4.27 -7.48 -6.48
C VAL A 282 2.88 -7.01 -6.89
N ARG A 283 2.75 -5.73 -7.24
CA ARG A 283 1.57 -5.15 -7.87
C ARG A 283 1.88 -4.85 -9.31
N TRP A 284 1.11 -5.42 -10.22
CA TRP A 284 1.20 -5.21 -11.65
C TRP A 284 0.08 -4.28 -12.11
N HIS A 285 0.47 -3.10 -12.63
CA HIS A 285 -0.44 -2.10 -13.18
C HIS A 285 -0.78 -2.46 -14.63
N GLN A 286 -2.02 -2.88 -14.85
CA GLN A 286 -2.52 -3.22 -16.20
C GLN A 286 -2.91 -1.96 -16.99
N SER A 287 -3.53 -1.01 -16.28
CA SER A 287 -3.92 0.31 -16.79
C SER A 287 -3.94 1.30 -15.63
N GLU A 288 -4.22 2.57 -15.90
CA GLU A 288 -4.28 3.62 -14.90
C GLU A 288 -5.30 3.35 -13.77
N GLY A 289 -6.39 2.62 -14.07
CA GLY A 289 -7.46 2.28 -13.12
C GLY A 289 -7.52 0.81 -12.73
N GLN A 290 -6.55 -0.02 -13.11
CA GLN A 290 -6.57 -1.46 -12.84
C GLN A 290 -5.19 -1.99 -12.48
N SER A 291 -5.13 -2.78 -11.40
CA SER A 291 -3.91 -3.45 -10.98
C SER A 291 -4.21 -4.83 -10.42
N ILE A 292 -3.28 -5.75 -10.60
CA ILE A 292 -3.28 -7.06 -9.95
C ILE A 292 -2.12 -7.08 -8.96
N GLN A 293 -2.37 -7.58 -7.77
CA GLN A 293 -1.36 -7.75 -6.74
C GLN A 293 -1.28 -9.21 -6.31
N PHE A 294 -0.07 -9.72 -6.23
CA PHE A 294 0.21 -11.09 -5.84
C PHE A 294 1.32 -11.14 -4.81
N GLY A 295 1.17 -11.99 -3.80
CA GLY A 295 2.17 -12.21 -2.76
C GLY A 295 1.94 -13.52 -2.02
N PHE A 296 2.78 -13.77 -1.03
CA PHE A 296 2.65 -14.93 -0.15
C PHE A 296 2.68 -14.48 1.31
N THR A 297 1.74 -14.97 2.10
CA THR A 297 1.71 -14.71 3.53
C THR A 297 2.51 -15.77 4.27
N GLY A 298 3.61 -15.36 4.89
CA GLY A 298 4.26 -16.11 5.94
C GLY A 298 3.60 -15.80 7.29
N VAL A 299 3.38 -16.81 8.10
CA VAL A 299 2.84 -16.67 9.46
C VAL A 299 3.91 -17.09 10.45
N ILE A 300 4.14 -16.26 11.46
CA ILE A 300 5.10 -16.50 12.53
C ILE A 300 4.33 -16.54 13.84
N ALA A 301 4.49 -17.59 14.61
CA ALA A 301 3.79 -17.73 15.87
C ALA A 301 4.71 -18.33 16.92
N ASP A 302 4.79 -17.68 18.09
CA ASP A 302 5.68 -18.05 19.20
C ASP A 302 7.14 -18.28 18.74
N GLY A 303 7.55 -17.62 17.64
CA GLY A 303 8.89 -17.69 17.08
C GLY A 303 9.09 -18.71 15.96
N ASP A 304 8.08 -19.50 15.67
CA ASP A 304 8.16 -20.53 14.63
C ASP A 304 7.50 -20.07 13.30
N LEU A 305 8.16 -20.34 12.17
CA LEU A 305 7.61 -20.08 10.83
C LEU A 305 6.70 -21.21 10.37
N ILE A 306 5.46 -20.93 10.00
CA ILE A 306 4.60 -21.90 9.33
C ILE A 306 5.19 -22.15 7.92
N PRO A 307 5.60 -23.38 7.58
CA PRO A 307 6.32 -23.66 6.36
C PRO A 307 5.45 -23.61 5.09
N ILE A 308 4.17 -23.34 5.21
CA ILE A 308 3.24 -23.29 4.08
C ILE A 308 2.84 -21.83 3.83
N PRO A 309 3.39 -21.18 2.80
CA PRO A 309 3.01 -19.83 2.44
C PRO A 309 1.58 -19.81 1.88
N ILE A 310 0.74 -18.92 2.41
CA ILE A 310 -0.62 -18.72 1.92
C ILE A 310 -0.56 -17.72 0.75
N PRO A 311 -0.97 -18.11 -0.46
CA PRO A 311 -0.98 -17.18 -1.59
C PRO A 311 -2.01 -16.08 -1.36
N MET A 312 -1.63 -14.84 -1.64
CA MET A 312 -2.48 -13.66 -1.61
C MET A 312 -2.65 -13.13 -3.01
N PHE A 313 -3.88 -13.05 -3.47
CA PHE A 313 -4.22 -12.50 -4.77
C PHE A 313 -5.26 -11.38 -4.60
N GLN A 314 -5.00 -10.23 -5.23
CA GLN A 314 -5.87 -9.07 -5.14
C GLN A 314 -5.96 -8.39 -6.50
N TRP A 315 -7.16 -7.95 -6.86
CA TRP A 315 -7.41 -7.19 -8.06
C TRP A 315 -8.05 -5.85 -7.69
N TYR A 316 -7.41 -4.78 -8.11
CA TYR A 316 -7.84 -3.40 -7.88
C TYR A 316 -8.50 -2.84 -9.13
N ARG A 317 -9.61 -2.13 -8.94
CA ARG A 317 -10.30 -1.42 -10.01
C ARG A 317 -10.84 -0.10 -9.49
N SER A 318 -10.54 1.01 -10.20
CA SER A 318 -11.19 2.31 -9.96
C SER A 318 -12.67 2.23 -10.35
N LEU A 319 -13.51 2.89 -9.56
CA LEU A 319 -14.96 3.00 -9.77
C LEU A 319 -15.31 4.32 -10.46
#